data_1be11a389dba4bd2a871e384bbbf2707
#
_entry.id   1be11a389dba4bd2a871e384bbbf2707
#
_cell.length_a   1.000
_cell.length_b   1.000
_cell.length_c   1.000
_cell.angle_alpha   90.00
_cell.angle_beta   90.00
_cell.angle_gamma   90.00
#
_symmetry.space_group_name_H-M   'P 1'
#
loop_
_entity.id
_entity.type
_entity.pdbx_description
1 polymer ?
#
loop_
_entity_poly.entity_id
_entity_poly.type
_entity_poly.pdbx_seq_one_letter_code
_entity_poly.pdbx_strand_id
1 'polypeptide(L)'
;MFVVHPVILAISFICAVAYSVVLKGWKKTVKFNLLFSLPMMIIVALINPMFNHYGVTIIGYLHNGNPFTLESCVYGLVMAVMLVCTLVWFSCYTVVMTSDKFIYLFGRIIPALSLVLSMCLRFVPKFIKEASVISDGQKCVGRSVENGSLIKRAKHGITIFSILVTLSLIHISEPTRRSYIS
;
A
#
# COMPACT_ATOMS: atom_id res chain seq x y z
N MET A 1 12.24 -13.21 10.64
CA MET A 1 12.17 -13.51 9.20
C MET A 1 13.53 -13.48 8.48
N PHE A 2 14.61 -13.17 9.15
CA PHE A 2 15.97 -13.19 8.57
C PHE A 2 16.65 -14.57 8.57
N VAL A 3 15.99 -15.61 9.11
CA VAL A 3 16.55 -16.97 9.11
C VAL A 3 16.13 -17.64 7.81
N VAL A 4 17.07 -17.75 6.89
CA VAL A 4 16.90 -18.40 5.57
C VAL A 4 16.99 -19.93 5.73
N HIS A 5 16.16 -20.48 6.60
CA HIS A 5 16.05 -21.94 6.72
C HIS A 5 14.79 -22.40 5.97
N PRO A 6 14.88 -23.30 4.99
CA PRO A 6 13.76 -23.64 4.11
C PRO A 6 12.57 -24.22 4.86
N VAL A 7 12.83 -24.98 5.94
CA VAL A 7 11.76 -25.56 6.77
C VAL A 7 10.96 -24.48 7.50
N ILE A 8 11.64 -23.50 8.09
CA ILE A 8 10.98 -22.40 8.81
C ILE A 8 10.18 -21.54 7.84
N LEU A 9 10.71 -21.32 6.63
CA LEU A 9 10.03 -20.57 5.58
C LEU A 9 8.75 -21.27 5.12
N ALA A 10 8.79 -22.60 4.92
CA ALA A 10 7.63 -23.40 4.55
C ALA A 10 6.54 -23.36 5.63
N ILE A 11 6.91 -23.54 6.90
CA ILE A 11 5.99 -23.45 8.03
C ILE A 11 5.36 -22.06 8.10
N SER A 12 6.17 -21.00 8.00
CA SER A 12 5.69 -19.61 8.01
C SER A 12 4.72 -19.33 6.87
N PHE A 13 4.98 -19.85 5.68
CA PHE A 13 4.10 -19.71 4.52
C PHE A 13 2.75 -20.40 4.72
N ILE A 14 2.76 -21.65 5.22
CA ILE A 14 1.54 -22.40 5.52
C ILE A 14 0.71 -21.67 6.59
N CYS A 15 1.35 -21.21 7.67
CA CYS A 15 0.67 -20.46 8.72
C CYS A 15 0.10 -19.12 8.19
N ALA A 16 0.83 -18.39 7.34
CA ALA A 16 0.37 -17.14 6.75
C ALA A 16 -0.86 -17.34 5.88
N VAL A 17 -0.86 -18.38 5.04
CA VAL A 17 -2.00 -18.73 4.18
C VAL A 17 -3.20 -19.18 5.02
N ALA A 18 -3.00 -20.06 6.00
CA ALA A 18 -4.06 -20.51 6.90
C ALA A 18 -4.71 -19.34 7.63
N TYR A 19 -3.89 -18.45 8.21
CA TYR A 19 -4.39 -17.25 8.90
C TYR A 19 -5.11 -16.28 7.96
N SER A 20 -4.62 -16.12 6.74
CA SER A 20 -5.28 -15.29 5.71
C SER A 20 -6.66 -15.86 5.32
N VAL A 21 -6.79 -17.19 5.24
CA VAL A 21 -8.07 -17.86 4.96
C VAL A 21 -9.08 -17.62 6.08
N VAL A 22 -8.65 -17.72 7.33
CA VAL A 22 -9.52 -17.46 8.49
C VAL A 22 -10.00 -16.00 8.52
N LEU A 23 -9.12 -15.03 8.23
CA LEU A 23 -9.46 -13.61 8.31
C LEU A 23 -10.28 -13.09 7.13
N LYS A 24 -9.94 -13.48 5.91
CA LYS A 24 -10.49 -12.91 4.65
C LYS A 24 -11.49 -13.82 3.97
N GLY A 25 -11.51 -15.10 4.35
CA GLY A 25 -12.23 -16.15 3.68
C GLY A 25 -11.50 -16.72 2.46
N TRP A 26 -11.78 -17.98 2.13
CA TRP A 26 -11.09 -18.75 1.09
C TRP A 26 -11.03 -18.05 -0.26
N LYS A 27 -12.17 -17.55 -0.77
CA LYS A 27 -12.26 -16.93 -2.11
C LYS A 27 -11.39 -15.68 -2.27
N LYS A 28 -11.37 -14.81 -1.24
CA LYS A 28 -10.58 -13.57 -1.28
C LYS A 28 -9.09 -13.85 -1.15
N THR A 29 -8.70 -14.79 -0.29
CA THR A 29 -7.31 -15.19 -0.10
C THR A 29 -6.73 -15.82 -1.36
N VAL A 30 -7.45 -16.76 -1.99
CA VAL A 30 -7.02 -17.41 -3.23
C VAL A 30 -6.90 -16.38 -4.37
N LYS A 31 -7.90 -15.48 -4.51
CA LYS A 31 -7.84 -14.43 -5.54
C LYS A 31 -6.65 -13.50 -5.33
N PHE A 32 -6.35 -13.09 -4.11
CA PHE A 32 -5.20 -12.24 -3.80
C PHE A 32 -3.87 -12.96 -4.10
N ASN A 33 -3.74 -14.21 -3.65
CA ASN A 33 -2.54 -14.99 -3.87
C ASN A 33 -2.32 -15.29 -5.37
N LEU A 34 -3.36 -15.65 -6.10
CA LEU A 34 -3.25 -15.98 -7.52
C LEU A 34 -2.98 -14.74 -8.37
N LEU A 35 -3.65 -13.62 -8.10
CA LEU A 35 -3.58 -12.41 -8.93
C LEU A 35 -2.37 -11.54 -8.61
N PHE A 36 -1.94 -11.51 -7.35
CA PHE A 36 -0.89 -10.60 -6.90
C PHE A 36 0.38 -11.32 -6.46
N SER A 37 0.28 -12.33 -5.60
CA SER A 37 1.46 -13.00 -5.04
C SER A 37 2.15 -13.91 -6.06
N LEU A 38 1.41 -14.60 -6.92
CA LEU A 38 1.98 -15.52 -7.90
C LEU A 38 2.78 -14.80 -9.00
N PRO A 39 2.27 -13.74 -9.66
CA PRO A 39 3.08 -13.03 -10.65
C PRO A 39 4.31 -12.36 -10.03
N MET A 40 4.18 -11.83 -8.81
CA MET A 40 5.31 -11.23 -8.09
C MET A 40 6.38 -12.29 -7.76
N MET A 41 5.96 -13.49 -7.37
CA MET A 41 6.87 -14.62 -7.13
C MET A 41 7.64 -15.00 -8.39
N ILE A 42 6.96 -15.10 -9.52
CA ILE A 42 7.60 -15.43 -10.81
C ILE A 42 8.61 -14.35 -11.23
N ILE A 43 8.24 -13.08 -11.10
CA ILE A 43 9.13 -11.95 -11.44
C ILE A 43 10.40 -12.00 -10.60
N VAL A 44 10.29 -12.15 -9.29
CA VAL A 44 11.46 -12.19 -8.38
C VAL A 44 12.32 -13.43 -8.62
N ALA A 45 11.69 -14.60 -8.85
CA ALA A 45 12.39 -15.84 -9.15
C ALA A 45 13.18 -15.78 -10.46
N LEU A 46 12.68 -15.04 -11.49
CA LEU A 46 13.35 -14.86 -12.76
C LEU A 46 14.43 -13.78 -12.74
N ILE A 47 14.17 -12.67 -12.02
CA ILE A 47 15.12 -11.56 -11.95
C ILE A 47 16.38 -11.98 -11.19
N ASN A 48 16.25 -12.73 -10.10
CA ASN A 48 17.36 -13.07 -9.24
C ASN A 48 18.50 -13.79 -10.00
N PRO A 49 18.30 -14.87 -10.78
CA PRO A 49 19.35 -15.52 -11.53
C PRO A 49 19.89 -14.67 -12.70
N MET A 50 19.18 -13.62 -13.14
CA MET A 50 19.71 -12.69 -14.14
C MET A 50 20.77 -11.74 -13.57
N PHE A 51 20.67 -11.39 -12.27
CA PHE A 51 21.59 -10.46 -11.62
C PHE A 51 22.60 -11.15 -10.71
N ASN A 52 22.29 -12.34 -10.23
CA ASN A 52 23.11 -13.07 -9.27
C ASN A 52 23.70 -14.32 -9.92
N HIS A 53 25.00 -14.32 -10.14
CA HIS A 53 25.73 -15.35 -10.91
C HIS A 53 26.59 -16.26 -10.00
N TYR A 54 26.28 -16.30 -8.70
CA TYR A 54 27.00 -17.14 -7.75
C TYR A 54 26.55 -18.60 -7.86
N GLY A 55 27.47 -19.49 -8.11
CA GLY A 55 27.25 -20.93 -8.12
C GLY A 55 28.29 -21.67 -8.94
N VAL A 56 28.42 -22.97 -8.68
CA VAL A 56 29.38 -23.85 -9.33
C VAL A 56 28.76 -24.65 -10.47
N THR A 57 27.45 -24.89 -10.39
CA THR A 57 26.69 -25.71 -11.37
C THR A 57 26.12 -24.82 -12.46
N ILE A 58 26.81 -24.76 -13.60
CA ILE A 58 26.37 -23.97 -14.76
C ILE A 58 25.35 -24.79 -15.55
N ILE A 59 24.10 -24.27 -15.68
CA ILE A 59 23.05 -24.87 -16.52
C ILE A 59 23.14 -24.36 -17.96
N GLY A 60 23.58 -23.12 -18.14
CA GLY A 60 23.68 -22.49 -19.45
C GLY A 60 24.31 -21.12 -19.38
N TYR A 61 24.52 -20.54 -20.55
CA TYR A 61 25.02 -19.16 -20.68
C TYR A 61 23.91 -18.27 -21.21
N LEU A 62 23.69 -17.14 -20.55
CA LEU A 62 22.80 -16.12 -21.04
C LEU A 62 23.38 -15.45 -22.28
N HIS A 63 22.57 -14.84 -23.14
CA HIS A 63 23.02 -14.14 -24.34
C HIS A 63 24.13 -13.10 -24.07
N ASN A 64 24.27 -12.62 -22.86
CA ASN A 64 25.30 -11.69 -22.40
C ASN A 64 26.59 -12.40 -21.92
N GLY A 65 26.74 -13.71 -22.11
CA GLY A 65 27.92 -14.48 -21.67
C GLY A 65 27.95 -14.80 -20.16
N ASN A 66 26.96 -14.38 -19.40
CA ASN A 66 26.89 -14.64 -17.96
C ASN A 66 26.43 -16.07 -17.67
N PRO A 67 27.07 -16.81 -16.75
CA PRO A 67 26.67 -18.16 -16.41
C PRO A 67 25.36 -18.17 -15.63
N PHE A 68 24.40 -18.95 -16.08
CA PHE A 68 23.14 -19.21 -15.41
C PHE A 68 23.33 -20.47 -14.55
N THR A 69 23.30 -20.28 -13.21
CA THR A 69 23.62 -21.34 -12.26
C THR A 69 22.38 -21.87 -11.55
N LEU A 70 22.37 -23.16 -11.22
CA LEU A 70 21.27 -23.81 -10.51
C LEU A 70 21.08 -23.22 -9.11
N GLU A 71 22.19 -22.95 -8.45
CA GLU A 71 22.20 -22.36 -7.10
C GLU A 71 21.54 -20.98 -7.09
N SER A 72 21.79 -20.15 -8.11
CA SER A 72 21.17 -18.84 -8.25
C SER A 72 19.65 -18.95 -8.46
N CYS A 73 19.21 -19.98 -9.19
CA CYS A 73 17.78 -20.23 -9.41
C CYS A 73 17.06 -20.67 -8.13
N VAL A 74 17.68 -21.60 -7.37
CA VAL A 74 17.14 -22.03 -6.07
C VAL A 74 17.11 -20.88 -5.07
N TYR A 75 18.17 -20.08 -5.03
CA TYR A 75 18.21 -18.89 -4.18
C TYR A 75 17.13 -17.88 -4.56
N GLY A 76 16.93 -17.64 -5.86
CA GLY A 76 15.86 -16.79 -6.36
C GLY A 76 14.47 -17.27 -5.96
N LEU A 77 14.23 -18.58 -5.98
CA LEU A 77 12.98 -19.18 -5.53
C LEU A 77 12.76 -18.96 -4.03
N VAL A 78 13.77 -19.19 -3.21
CA VAL A 78 13.70 -18.98 -1.76
C VAL A 78 13.39 -17.53 -1.43
N MET A 79 14.06 -16.59 -2.09
CA MET A 79 13.81 -15.15 -1.93
C MET A 79 12.40 -14.75 -2.38
N ALA A 80 11.91 -15.33 -3.48
CA ALA A 80 10.56 -15.11 -3.96
C ALA A 80 9.49 -15.58 -2.96
N VAL A 81 9.66 -16.78 -2.39
CA VAL A 81 8.76 -17.31 -1.36
C VAL A 81 8.79 -16.46 -0.09
N MET A 82 9.98 -16.01 0.33
CA MET A 82 10.14 -15.11 1.47
C MET A 82 9.38 -13.79 1.27
N LEU A 83 9.50 -13.19 0.08
CA LEU A 83 8.78 -11.96 -0.26
C LEU A 83 7.27 -12.18 -0.24
N VAL A 84 6.78 -13.25 -0.87
CA VAL A 84 5.35 -13.58 -0.88
C VAL A 84 4.82 -13.84 0.54
N CYS A 85 5.57 -14.56 1.36
CA CYS A 85 5.21 -14.81 2.76
C CYS A 85 5.05 -13.49 3.53
N THR A 86 5.98 -12.56 3.34
CA THR A 86 5.94 -11.22 3.94
C THR A 86 4.71 -10.45 3.48
N LEU A 87 4.40 -10.46 2.17
CA LEU A 87 3.22 -9.78 1.62
C LEU A 87 1.91 -10.35 2.17
N VAL A 88 1.82 -11.66 2.32
CA VAL A 88 0.63 -12.30 2.91
C VAL A 88 0.46 -11.91 4.38
N TRP A 89 1.54 -11.88 5.16
CA TRP A 89 1.51 -11.39 6.54
C TRP A 89 1.09 -9.93 6.64
N PHE A 90 1.65 -9.03 5.81
CA PHE A 90 1.21 -7.63 5.76
C PHE A 90 -0.26 -7.49 5.35
N SER A 91 -0.70 -8.32 4.41
CA SER A 91 -2.10 -8.34 3.98
C SER A 91 -3.04 -8.79 5.10
N CYS A 92 -2.62 -9.67 5.99
CA CYS A 92 -3.37 -10.05 7.20
C CYS A 92 -3.33 -8.91 8.22
N TYR A 93 -2.16 -8.31 8.42
CA TYR A 93 -1.98 -7.19 9.34
C TYR A 93 -2.91 -6.03 9.02
N THR A 94 -3.04 -5.63 7.76
CA THR A 94 -3.93 -4.52 7.35
C THR A 94 -5.42 -4.78 7.61
N VAL A 95 -5.84 -6.04 7.69
CA VAL A 95 -7.23 -6.40 8.04
C VAL A 95 -7.45 -6.34 9.55
N VAL A 96 -6.47 -6.76 10.35
CA VAL A 96 -6.57 -6.79 11.81
C VAL A 96 -6.38 -5.40 12.41
N MET A 97 -5.42 -4.64 11.87
CA MET A 97 -5.02 -3.32 12.37
C MET A 97 -5.80 -2.23 11.66
N THR A 98 -6.94 -1.86 12.23
CA THR A 98 -7.72 -0.70 11.80
C THR A 98 -7.13 0.59 12.36
N SER A 99 -7.43 1.73 11.74
CA SER A 99 -6.97 3.06 12.19
C SER A 99 -7.32 3.34 13.67
N ASP A 100 -8.51 2.92 14.11
CA ASP A 100 -8.96 3.13 15.49
C ASP A 100 -8.13 2.30 16.49
N LYS A 101 -7.82 1.05 16.15
CA LYS A 101 -6.96 0.20 16.99
C LYS A 101 -5.53 0.72 17.05
N PHE A 102 -5.04 1.28 15.95
CA PHE A 102 -3.74 1.91 15.88
C PHE A 102 -3.67 3.11 16.83
N ILE A 103 -4.65 4.01 16.79
CA ILE A 103 -4.75 5.16 17.69
C ILE A 103 -4.82 4.70 19.14
N TYR A 104 -5.63 3.70 19.45
CA TYR A 104 -5.77 3.18 20.81
C TYR A 104 -4.44 2.61 21.34
N LEU A 105 -3.73 1.85 20.53
CA LEU A 105 -2.45 1.24 20.90
C LEU A 105 -1.37 2.30 21.18
N PHE A 106 -1.22 3.26 20.27
CA PHE A 106 -0.21 4.32 20.37
C PHE A 106 -0.60 5.41 21.37
N GLY A 107 -1.90 5.62 21.61
CA GLY A 107 -2.40 6.59 22.54
C GLY A 107 -1.95 6.35 23.99
N ARG A 108 -1.71 5.09 24.32
CA ARG A 108 -1.18 4.70 25.64
C ARG A 108 0.32 4.98 25.78
N ILE A 109 1.06 4.94 24.67
CA ILE A 109 2.53 5.12 24.68
C ILE A 109 2.89 6.59 24.51
N ILE A 110 2.25 7.26 23.54
CA ILE A 110 2.52 8.67 23.19
C ILE A 110 1.17 9.41 23.04
N PRO A 111 0.62 9.98 24.16
CA PRO A 111 -0.70 10.61 24.14
C PRO A 111 -0.82 11.77 23.14
N ALA A 112 0.23 12.58 23.01
CA ALA A 112 0.26 13.71 22.07
C ALA A 112 0.11 13.26 20.62
N LEU A 113 0.83 12.21 20.21
CA LEU A 113 0.76 11.66 18.87
C LEU A 113 -0.64 11.08 18.57
N SER A 114 -1.23 10.39 19.53
CA SER A 114 -2.58 9.84 19.43
C SER A 114 -3.62 10.92 19.21
N LEU A 115 -3.51 12.03 19.91
CA LEU A 115 -4.43 13.16 19.79
C LEU A 115 -4.35 13.79 18.41
N VAL A 116 -3.14 14.08 17.91
CA VAL A 116 -2.91 14.61 16.56
C VAL A 116 -3.43 13.64 15.50
N LEU A 117 -3.10 12.35 15.62
CA LEU A 117 -3.53 11.32 14.66
C LEU A 117 -5.04 11.16 14.64
N SER A 118 -5.71 11.19 15.80
CA SER A 118 -7.17 11.14 15.91
C SER A 118 -7.83 12.32 15.20
N MET A 119 -7.31 13.53 15.39
CA MET A 119 -7.78 14.70 14.67
C MET A 119 -7.58 14.57 13.15
N CYS A 120 -6.39 14.18 12.71
CA CYS A 120 -6.09 13.99 11.28
C CYS A 120 -7.02 12.95 10.64
N LEU A 121 -7.21 11.79 11.27
CA LEU A 121 -8.07 10.73 10.73
C LEU A 121 -9.55 11.11 10.69
N ARG A 122 -9.99 11.98 11.59
CA ARG A 122 -11.35 12.53 11.55
C ARG A 122 -11.53 13.54 10.41
N PHE A 123 -10.48 14.32 10.09
CA PHE A 123 -10.55 15.29 8.99
C PHE A 123 -10.48 14.65 7.60
N VAL A 124 -9.78 13.53 7.44
CA VAL A 124 -9.63 12.85 6.13
C VAL A 124 -10.97 12.59 5.44
N PRO A 125 -11.98 11.93 6.05
CA PRO A 125 -13.26 11.70 5.38
C PRO A 125 -14.02 13.00 5.08
N LYS A 126 -13.87 14.04 5.90
CA LYS A 126 -14.45 15.35 5.65
C LYS A 126 -13.82 16.00 4.41
N PHE A 127 -12.49 16.02 4.33
CA PHE A 127 -11.78 16.54 3.17
C PHE A 127 -12.09 15.80 1.88
N ILE A 128 -12.24 14.48 1.92
CA ILE A 128 -12.62 13.69 0.74
C ILE A 128 -14.00 14.10 0.23
N LYS A 129 -14.98 14.30 1.12
CA LYS A 129 -16.32 14.76 0.75
C LYS A 129 -16.30 16.16 0.15
N GLU A 130 -15.60 17.09 0.77
CA GLU A 130 -15.49 18.46 0.28
C GLU A 130 -14.75 18.53 -1.07
N ALA A 131 -13.66 17.75 -1.23
CA ALA A 131 -12.96 17.63 -2.50
C ALA A 131 -13.87 17.08 -3.63
N SER A 132 -14.75 16.12 -3.32
CA SER A 132 -15.74 15.61 -4.27
C SER A 132 -16.73 16.70 -4.68
N VAL A 133 -17.27 17.46 -3.73
CA VAL A 133 -18.22 18.56 -4.00
C VAL A 133 -17.55 19.64 -4.87
N ILE A 134 -16.30 20.01 -4.56
CA ILE A 134 -15.55 21.00 -5.36
C ILE A 134 -15.29 20.45 -6.76
N SER A 135 -14.93 19.17 -6.88
CA SER A 135 -14.70 18.53 -8.18
C SER A 135 -15.97 18.51 -9.03
N ASP A 136 -17.12 18.20 -8.43
CA ASP A 136 -18.41 18.19 -9.14
C ASP A 136 -18.84 19.62 -9.53
N GLY A 137 -18.63 20.61 -8.67
CA GLY A 137 -18.81 22.02 -9.00
C GLY A 137 -17.95 22.48 -10.18
N GLN A 138 -16.69 22.02 -10.25
CA GLN A 138 -15.80 22.33 -11.38
C GLN A 138 -16.24 21.64 -12.69
N LYS A 139 -16.83 20.45 -12.62
CA LYS A 139 -17.45 19.78 -13.79
C LYS A 139 -18.62 20.59 -14.33
N CYS A 140 -19.46 21.13 -13.46
CA CYS A 140 -20.61 21.97 -13.86
C CYS A 140 -20.16 23.26 -14.60
N VAL A 141 -18.99 23.80 -14.27
CA VAL A 141 -18.41 25.00 -14.93
C VAL A 141 -17.61 24.63 -16.19
N GLY A 142 -17.70 23.38 -16.67
CA GLY A 142 -17.02 22.93 -17.89
C GLY A 142 -15.51 22.70 -17.75
N ARG A 143 -15.00 22.67 -16.52
CA ARG A 143 -13.56 22.40 -16.22
C ARG A 143 -13.32 20.93 -15.88
N SER A 144 -14.13 20.01 -16.40
CA SER A 144 -13.89 18.58 -16.24
C SER A 144 -12.68 18.12 -17.04
N VAL A 145 -11.79 17.38 -16.41
CA VAL A 145 -10.54 16.87 -17.02
C VAL A 145 -10.61 15.33 -17.15
N GLU A 146 -11.80 14.79 -17.43
CA GLU A 146 -11.97 13.34 -17.59
C GLU A 146 -11.17 12.79 -18.79
N ASN A 147 -10.98 13.59 -19.84
CA ASN A 147 -10.27 13.21 -21.07
C ASN A 147 -8.93 13.95 -21.26
N GLY A 148 -8.34 14.49 -20.20
CA GLY A 148 -7.11 15.27 -20.29
C GLY A 148 -5.83 14.47 -20.04
N SER A 149 -4.70 14.96 -20.57
CA SER A 149 -3.35 14.50 -20.25
C SER A 149 -3.12 14.42 -18.74
N LEU A 150 -2.24 13.50 -18.29
CA LEU A 150 -1.86 13.32 -16.88
C LEU A 150 -1.50 14.63 -16.18
N ILE A 151 -0.82 15.54 -16.90
CA ILE A 151 -0.43 16.87 -16.40
C ILE A 151 -1.67 17.74 -16.10
N LYS A 152 -2.69 17.71 -16.98
CA LYS A 152 -3.95 18.44 -16.75
C LYS A 152 -4.72 17.89 -15.55
N ARG A 153 -4.73 16.56 -15.35
CA ARG A 153 -5.34 15.91 -14.18
C ARG A 153 -4.61 16.28 -12.89
N ALA A 154 -3.28 16.31 -12.90
CA ALA A 154 -2.47 16.74 -11.75
C ALA A 154 -2.72 18.22 -11.41
N LYS A 155 -2.75 19.11 -12.42
CA LYS A 155 -3.05 20.54 -12.22
C LYS A 155 -4.45 20.76 -11.64
N HIS A 156 -5.43 19.98 -12.11
CA HIS A 156 -6.79 20.02 -11.57
C HIS A 156 -6.84 19.58 -10.09
N GLY A 157 -6.12 18.51 -9.74
CA GLY A 157 -5.97 18.06 -8.35
C GLY A 157 -5.37 19.13 -7.44
N ILE A 158 -4.32 19.81 -7.90
CA ILE A 158 -3.69 20.92 -7.17
C ILE A 158 -4.68 22.10 -6.99
N THR A 159 -5.46 22.42 -8.01
CA THR A 159 -6.48 23.48 -7.94
C THR A 159 -7.56 23.12 -6.92
N ILE A 160 -8.07 21.89 -6.92
CA ILE A 160 -9.05 21.42 -5.92
C ILE A 160 -8.47 21.51 -4.51
N PHE A 161 -7.22 21.09 -4.33
CA PHE A 161 -6.53 21.15 -3.04
C PHE A 161 -6.36 22.61 -2.56
N SER A 162 -5.98 23.54 -3.45
CA SER A 162 -5.85 24.97 -3.15
C SER A 162 -7.19 25.58 -2.71
N ILE A 163 -8.27 25.27 -3.41
CA ILE A 163 -9.63 25.74 -3.07
C ILE A 163 -10.04 25.17 -1.70
N LEU A 164 -9.76 23.91 -1.45
CA LEU A 164 -10.10 23.23 -0.20
C LEU A 164 -9.39 23.85 1.01
N VAL A 165 -8.10 24.16 0.87
CA VAL A 165 -7.32 24.85 1.90
C VAL A 165 -7.86 26.27 2.14
N THR A 166 -8.18 27.01 1.08
CA THR A 166 -8.74 28.36 1.18
C THR A 166 -10.10 28.36 1.87
N LEU A 167 -11.00 27.45 1.50
CA LEU A 167 -12.30 27.27 2.14
C LEU A 167 -12.17 26.89 3.63
N SER A 168 -11.21 26.01 3.95
CA SER A 168 -10.93 25.61 5.32
C SER A 168 -10.49 26.80 6.18
N LEU A 169 -9.65 27.69 5.64
CA LEU A 169 -9.21 28.91 6.33
C LEU A 169 -10.36 29.91 6.53
N ILE A 170 -11.23 30.09 5.53
CA ILE A 170 -12.40 30.98 5.62
C ILE A 170 -13.39 30.44 6.69
N HIS A 171 -13.64 29.14 6.72
CA HIS A 171 -14.57 28.52 7.67
C HIS A 171 -14.08 28.58 9.11
N ILE A 172 -12.76 28.61 9.35
CA ILE A 172 -12.17 28.79 10.70
C ILE A 172 -12.34 30.25 11.17
N SER A 173 -12.33 31.23 10.25
CA SER A 173 -12.45 32.65 10.59
C SER A 173 -13.91 33.15 10.77
N GLU A 174 -14.90 32.38 10.28
CA GLU A 174 -16.31 32.81 10.30
C GLU A 174 -17.05 32.68 11.66
N PRO A 175 -16.77 31.70 12.55
CA PRO A 175 -17.47 31.62 13.83
C PRO A 175 -17.23 32.83 14.74
N THR A 176 -16.14 33.58 14.53
CA THR A 176 -15.85 34.78 15.33
C THR A 176 -16.76 35.97 14.97
N ARG A 177 -17.34 35.99 13.77
CA ARG A 177 -18.19 37.09 13.32
C ARG A 177 -19.64 36.98 13.78
N ARG A 178 -20.15 35.77 14.05
CA ARG A 178 -21.53 35.57 14.52
C ARG A 178 -21.72 35.88 15.99
N SER A 179 -20.68 35.83 16.81
CA SER A 179 -20.75 36.13 18.24
C SER A 179 -20.79 37.64 18.60
N TYR A 180 -20.58 38.52 17.61
CA TYR A 180 -20.63 39.98 17.81
C TYR A 180 -21.94 40.63 17.36
N ILE A 181 -22.95 39.86 16.93
CA ILE A 181 -24.23 40.40 16.41
C ILE A 181 -25.45 39.90 17.21
N SER A 182 -25.24 39.28 18.40
CA SER A 182 -26.33 38.95 19.31
C SER A 182 -26.26 39.78 20.59
#